data_7565139ca9baef216e6aa3cef9fbce59
#
_entry.id   7565139ca9baef216e6aa3cef9fbce59
#
_cell.length_a   1.000
_cell.length_b   1.000
_cell.length_c   1.000
_cell.angle_alpha   90.00
_cell.angle_beta   90.00
_cell.angle_gamma   90.00
#
_symmetry.space_group_name_H-M   'P 1'
#
loop_
_entity.id
_entity.type
_entity.pdbx_description
1 polymer ?
#
loop_
_entity_poly.entity_id
_entity_poly.type
_entity_poly.pdbx_seq_one_letter_code
_entity_poly.pdbx_strand_id
1 'polypeptide(L)'
;MKKLLALMLFVAASAQAADEFHLYNWNNYLAPETVTRFEAFCTCKVVQTYYGDNEEMLAKLAAGASGYDMIVPTGNALEPLIKEDFLKPLDKKQLLNLKNINPVYLNTDFDKGNKFSVPYAYTITLLGYNDVKMKELGINVDSWATIFDPAILSKIKGKVTVLDSANELMGAALKYLGYSANDTDEKHWQQAKDVIMKAKPYWAAFNGTSYIKELTVGNIWLAHGYSNDFFQADLDAQQAGRKFHVRYALPKEGAVLALDNMVIPKSAPRPDLALKFMNFMMDGKNAAELTNAIGSGNPNLEAMKTIKPEIAKNTAIFPDKATLAKLEMLKDIDSKKRRIRNRIWTEIRAS
;
A
#
# COMPACT_ATOMS: atom_id res chain seq x y z
N MET A 1 8.79 11.05 -79.93
CA MET A 1 8.49 11.65 -78.60
C MET A 1 8.06 10.52 -77.69
N LYS A 2 9.01 9.97 -76.87
CA LYS A 2 8.73 8.88 -75.92
C LYS A 2 8.50 9.52 -74.55
N LYS A 3 7.26 9.39 -74.03
CA LYS A 3 6.93 9.82 -72.64
C LYS A 3 7.36 8.74 -71.67
N LEU A 4 8.35 9.00 -70.84
CA LEU A 4 8.68 8.20 -69.66
C LEU A 4 7.65 8.50 -68.55
N LEU A 5 6.91 7.50 -68.16
CA LEU A 5 6.03 7.57 -66.96
C LEU A 5 6.87 7.10 -65.77
N ALA A 6 7.24 8.01 -64.90
CA ALA A 6 7.91 7.68 -63.62
C ALA A 6 6.85 7.23 -62.63
N LEU A 7 6.87 5.96 -62.27
CA LEU A 7 6.03 5.36 -61.22
C LEU A 7 6.67 5.65 -59.84
N MET A 8 6.15 6.62 -59.09
CA MET A 8 6.54 6.85 -57.68
C MET A 8 5.89 5.79 -56.82
N LEU A 9 6.68 4.85 -56.34
CA LEU A 9 6.27 3.95 -55.27
C LEU A 9 6.22 4.75 -53.96
N PHE A 10 4.99 5.06 -53.48
CA PHE A 10 4.78 5.49 -52.10
C PHE A 10 4.89 4.28 -51.19
N VAL A 11 6.03 4.16 -50.50
CA VAL A 11 6.16 3.25 -49.37
C VAL A 11 5.41 3.90 -48.22
N ALA A 12 4.17 3.51 -48.00
CA ALA A 12 3.42 3.84 -46.77
C ALA A 12 4.08 3.09 -45.63
N ALA A 13 4.97 3.80 -44.89
CA ALA A 13 5.39 3.33 -43.57
C ALA A 13 4.16 3.30 -42.70
N SER A 14 3.57 2.13 -42.49
CA SER A 14 2.58 1.92 -41.45
C SER A 14 3.25 2.24 -40.13
N ALA A 15 2.94 3.39 -39.55
CA ALA A 15 3.26 3.67 -38.16
C ALA A 15 2.53 2.61 -37.32
N GLN A 16 3.25 1.56 -36.93
CA GLN A 16 2.72 0.56 -36.02
C GLN A 16 2.51 1.29 -34.70
N ALA A 17 1.24 1.37 -34.26
CA ALA A 17 0.95 1.90 -32.93
C ALA A 17 1.78 1.11 -31.93
N ALA A 18 2.48 1.81 -31.03
CA ALA A 18 3.26 1.15 -30.00
C ALA A 18 2.30 0.27 -29.17
N ASP A 19 2.73 -0.94 -28.85
CA ASP A 19 2.02 -1.80 -27.92
C ASP A 19 1.75 -1.05 -26.62
N GLU A 20 0.57 -1.21 -26.03
CA GLU A 20 0.21 -0.61 -24.76
C GLU A 20 0.22 -1.65 -23.65
N PHE A 21 0.71 -1.27 -22.48
CA PHE A 21 0.64 -2.02 -21.24
C PHE A 21 -0.25 -1.28 -20.25
N HIS A 22 -1.43 -1.82 -19.99
CA HIS A 22 -2.44 -1.21 -19.13
C HIS A 22 -2.28 -1.68 -17.69
N LEU A 23 -1.80 -0.78 -16.82
CA LEU A 23 -1.55 -1.01 -15.41
C LEU A 23 -2.66 -0.35 -14.56
N TYR A 24 -3.38 -1.13 -13.74
CA TYR A 24 -4.35 -0.66 -12.76
C TYR A 24 -3.73 -0.72 -11.38
N ASN A 25 -3.37 0.43 -10.82
CA ASN A 25 -2.48 0.56 -9.67
C ASN A 25 -3.00 1.59 -8.67
N TRP A 26 -2.35 1.68 -7.54
CA TRP A 26 -2.45 2.79 -6.60
C TRP A 26 -1.88 4.07 -7.23
N ASN A 27 -2.42 5.22 -6.82
CA ASN A 27 -1.89 6.50 -7.29
C ASN A 27 -0.46 6.72 -6.77
N ASN A 28 0.41 7.28 -7.61
CA ASN A 28 1.83 7.54 -7.29
C ASN A 28 2.64 6.30 -6.86
N TYR A 29 2.26 5.11 -7.27
CA TYR A 29 2.85 3.85 -6.82
C TYR A 29 3.82 3.24 -7.86
N LEU A 30 4.46 4.10 -8.65
CA LEU A 30 5.51 3.76 -9.62
C LEU A 30 6.33 5.02 -9.93
N ALA A 31 7.67 4.91 -9.86
CA ALA A 31 8.55 6.04 -10.15
C ALA A 31 8.53 6.39 -11.64
N PRO A 32 8.47 7.67 -12.03
CA PRO A 32 8.43 8.09 -13.44
C PRO A 32 9.62 7.57 -14.27
N GLU A 33 10.81 7.54 -13.68
CA GLU A 33 12.03 7.03 -14.32
C GLU A 33 11.94 5.54 -14.60
N THR A 34 11.27 4.79 -13.71
CA THR A 34 11.02 3.34 -13.88
C THR A 34 10.06 3.12 -15.04
N VAL A 35 9.01 3.94 -15.19
CA VAL A 35 8.09 3.91 -16.34
C VAL A 35 8.87 4.10 -17.64
N THR A 36 9.66 5.18 -17.74
CA THR A 36 10.46 5.51 -18.94
C THR A 36 11.38 4.36 -19.34
N ARG A 37 12.06 3.73 -18.36
CA ARG A 37 12.95 2.60 -18.65
C ARG A 37 12.20 1.34 -19.04
N PHE A 38 11.04 1.08 -18.44
CA PHE A 38 10.22 -0.06 -18.84
C PHE A 38 9.66 0.13 -20.26
N GLU A 39 9.18 1.31 -20.62
CA GLU A 39 8.71 1.62 -21.98
C GLU A 39 9.81 1.38 -23.02
N ALA A 40 11.05 1.81 -22.73
CA ALA A 40 12.19 1.53 -23.61
C ALA A 40 12.52 0.03 -23.67
N PHE A 41 12.42 -0.69 -22.55
CA PHE A 41 12.71 -2.12 -22.46
C PHE A 41 11.68 -2.99 -23.19
N CYS A 42 10.40 -2.67 -23.07
CA CYS A 42 9.33 -3.44 -23.71
C CYS A 42 9.02 -2.98 -25.15
N THR A 43 9.51 -1.81 -25.55
CA THR A 43 9.09 -1.12 -26.79
C THR A 43 7.58 -0.90 -26.81
N CYS A 44 7.01 -0.50 -25.65
CA CYS A 44 5.59 -0.31 -25.44
C CYS A 44 5.30 1.01 -24.70
N LYS A 45 4.03 1.40 -24.56
CA LYS A 45 3.56 2.50 -23.72
C LYS A 45 2.92 1.96 -22.44
N VAL A 46 3.21 2.59 -21.30
CA VAL A 46 2.57 2.30 -20.03
C VAL A 46 1.38 3.23 -19.83
N VAL A 47 0.19 2.65 -19.81
CA VAL A 47 -1.06 3.36 -19.54
C VAL A 47 -1.51 3.04 -18.13
N GLN A 48 -1.48 4.03 -17.23
CA GLN A 48 -1.83 3.84 -15.83
C GLN A 48 -3.26 4.29 -15.55
N THR A 49 -4.02 3.43 -14.88
CA THR A 49 -5.32 3.72 -14.28
C THR A 49 -5.20 3.52 -12.78
N TYR A 50 -5.90 4.33 -11.98
CA TYR A 50 -5.73 4.33 -10.52
C TYR A 50 -7.03 3.99 -9.80
N TYR A 51 -6.91 3.52 -8.57
CA TYR A 51 -7.99 3.34 -7.61
C TYR A 51 -7.56 3.83 -6.22
N GLY A 52 -8.55 4.18 -5.39
CA GLY A 52 -8.33 4.70 -4.05
C GLY A 52 -8.24 3.62 -2.97
N ASP A 53 -8.96 2.51 -3.17
CA ASP A 53 -8.99 1.38 -2.24
C ASP A 53 -9.30 0.06 -2.95
N ASN A 54 -9.12 -1.07 -2.24
CA ASN A 54 -9.37 -2.40 -2.80
C ASN A 54 -10.87 -2.64 -3.08
N GLU A 55 -11.76 -2.05 -2.30
CA GLU A 55 -13.20 -2.18 -2.45
C GLU A 55 -13.68 -1.54 -3.75
N GLU A 56 -13.17 -0.36 -4.10
CA GLU A 56 -13.38 0.30 -5.40
C GLU A 56 -12.91 -0.59 -6.55
N MET A 57 -11.67 -1.09 -6.45
CA MET A 57 -11.07 -1.96 -7.46
C MET A 57 -11.90 -3.24 -7.66
N LEU A 58 -12.26 -3.93 -6.56
CA LEU A 58 -13.08 -5.16 -6.61
C LEU A 58 -14.47 -4.90 -7.19
N ALA A 59 -15.14 -3.82 -6.78
CA ALA A 59 -16.46 -3.45 -7.29
C ALA A 59 -16.42 -3.17 -8.80
N LYS A 60 -15.38 -2.47 -9.28
CA LYS A 60 -15.18 -2.13 -10.68
C LYS A 60 -14.94 -3.38 -11.54
N LEU A 61 -14.15 -4.33 -11.06
CA LEU A 61 -13.91 -5.61 -11.72
C LEU A 61 -15.19 -6.47 -11.74
N ALA A 62 -15.92 -6.55 -10.63
CA ALA A 62 -17.20 -7.26 -10.54
C ALA A 62 -18.27 -6.67 -11.48
N ALA A 63 -18.21 -5.36 -11.75
CA ALA A 63 -19.07 -4.69 -12.73
C ALA A 63 -18.66 -4.93 -14.19
N GLY A 64 -17.61 -5.75 -14.44
CA GLY A 64 -17.17 -6.13 -15.77
C GLY A 64 -16.07 -5.25 -16.38
N ALA A 65 -15.43 -4.38 -15.57
CA ALA A 65 -14.27 -3.62 -16.05
C ALA A 65 -13.16 -4.58 -16.51
N SER A 66 -12.59 -4.31 -17.66
CA SER A 66 -11.59 -5.16 -18.33
C SER A 66 -10.58 -4.30 -19.07
N GLY A 67 -9.64 -4.94 -19.79
CA GLY A 67 -8.62 -4.23 -20.57
C GLY A 67 -7.36 -3.90 -19.77
N TYR A 68 -7.27 -4.33 -18.53
CA TYR A 68 -6.04 -4.22 -17.72
C TYR A 68 -5.16 -5.45 -17.95
N ASP A 69 -3.86 -5.21 -18.15
CA ASP A 69 -2.86 -6.27 -18.27
C ASP A 69 -2.34 -6.70 -16.89
N MET A 70 -2.31 -5.76 -15.95
CA MET A 70 -1.88 -5.98 -14.57
C MET A 70 -2.70 -5.14 -13.60
N ILE A 71 -2.91 -5.72 -12.41
CA ILE A 71 -3.50 -5.05 -11.25
C ILE A 71 -2.56 -5.23 -10.05
N VAL A 72 -2.57 -4.28 -9.11
CA VAL A 72 -1.68 -4.32 -7.92
C VAL A 72 -2.50 -4.31 -6.62
N PRO A 73 -3.28 -5.37 -6.31
CA PRO A 73 -4.08 -5.43 -5.09
C PRO A 73 -3.25 -5.68 -3.84
N THR A 74 -3.76 -5.25 -2.68
CA THR A 74 -3.26 -5.71 -1.39
C THR A 74 -3.66 -7.16 -1.12
N GLY A 75 -2.89 -7.88 -0.32
CA GLY A 75 -3.05 -9.31 -0.08
C GLY A 75 -4.45 -9.76 0.33
N ASN A 76 -5.17 -8.99 1.16
CA ASN A 76 -6.53 -9.29 1.57
C ASN A 76 -7.57 -9.22 0.41
N ALA A 77 -7.26 -8.56 -0.69
CA ALA A 77 -8.09 -8.54 -1.89
C ALA A 77 -7.78 -9.69 -2.86
N LEU A 78 -6.66 -10.38 -2.68
CA LEU A 78 -6.28 -11.50 -3.55
C LEU A 78 -7.20 -12.72 -3.39
N GLU A 79 -7.58 -13.04 -2.17
CA GLU A 79 -8.42 -14.21 -1.90
C GLU A 79 -9.78 -14.11 -2.60
N PRO A 80 -10.54 -12.99 -2.54
CA PRO A 80 -11.73 -12.78 -3.37
C PRO A 80 -11.46 -12.91 -4.87
N LEU A 81 -10.39 -12.29 -5.38
CA LEU A 81 -10.06 -12.35 -6.81
C LEU A 81 -9.75 -13.78 -7.29
N ILE A 82 -9.10 -14.59 -6.44
CA ILE A 82 -8.80 -16.00 -6.74
C ILE A 82 -10.08 -16.84 -6.69
N LYS A 83 -10.93 -16.66 -5.67
CA LYS A 83 -12.19 -17.40 -5.50
C LYS A 83 -13.18 -17.15 -6.67
N GLU A 84 -13.23 -15.92 -7.14
CA GLU A 84 -14.10 -15.50 -8.26
C GLU A 84 -13.45 -15.76 -9.64
N ASP A 85 -12.31 -16.45 -9.69
CA ASP A 85 -11.61 -16.84 -10.93
C ASP A 85 -11.22 -15.64 -11.82
N PHE A 86 -10.90 -14.48 -11.20
CA PHE A 86 -10.47 -13.28 -11.92
C PHE A 86 -9.03 -13.30 -12.40
N LEU A 87 -8.18 -14.16 -11.80
CA LEU A 87 -6.75 -14.12 -12.00
C LEU A 87 -6.22 -15.26 -12.88
N LYS A 88 -5.19 -14.95 -13.65
CA LYS A 88 -4.43 -15.90 -14.46
C LYS A 88 -3.28 -16.48 -13.62
N PRO A 89 -3.08 -17.82 -13.61
CA PRO A 89 -1.90 -18.40 -12.97
C PRO A 89 -0.62 -17.90 -13.65
N LEU A 90 0.41 -17.64 -12.85
CA LEU A 90 1.70 -17.15 -13.31
C LEU A 90 2.58 -18.28 -13.87
N ASP A 91 3.21 -18.05 -15.01
CA ASP A 91 4.30 -18.88 -15.50
C ASP A 91 5.61 -18.48 -14.82
N LYS A 92 5.92 -19.12 -13.71
CA LYS A 92 7.12 -18.83 -12.92
C LYS A 92 8.43 -19.07 -13.65
N LYS A 93 8.45 -19.84 -14.76
CA LYS A 93 9.65 -20.03 -15.58
C LYS A 93 10.08 -18.75 -16.26
N GLN A 94 9.15 -17.81 -16.47
CA GLN A 94 9.42 -16.49 -17.03
C GLN A 94 9.80 -15.44 -15.97
N LEU A 95 9.67 -15.75 -14.68
CA LEU A 95 9.94 -14.83 -13.56
C LEU A 95 11.31 -15.11 -12.94
N LEU A 96 12.38 -14.88 -13.71
CA LEU A 96 13.76 -15.22 -13.32
C LEU A 96 14.24 -14.47 -12.09
N ASN A 97 13.68 -13.27 -11.83
CA ASN A 97 14.02 -12.45 -10.68
C ASN A 97 13.15 -12.74 -9.43
N LEU A 98 12.25 -13.73 -9.48
CA LEU A 98 11.44 -14.13 -8.31
C LEU A 98 12.34 -14.59 -7.14
N LYS A 99 13.54 -15.11 -7.41
CA LYS A 99 14.57 -15.47 -6.43
C LYS A 99 15.05 -14.29 -5.58
N ASN A 100 14.85 -13.05 -6.04
CA ASN A 100 15.24 -11.83 -5.33
C ASN A 100 14.22 -11.46 -4.23
N ILE A 101 13.02 -12.05 -4.25
CA ILE A 101 12.00 -11.78 -3.24
C ILE A 101 12.32 -12.53 -1.95
N ASN A 102 12.26 -11.83 -0.82
CA ASN A 102 12.46 -12.41 0.49
C ASN A 102 11.40 -13.51 0.75
N PRO A 103 11.83 -14.75 1.08
CA PRO A 103 10.93 -15.88 1.31
C PRO A 103 9.82 -15.61 2.34
N VAL A 104 9.99 -14.68 3.27
CA VAL A 104 8.97 -14.33 4.28
C VAL A 104 7.70 -13.75 3.64
N TYR A 105 7.81 -13.14 2.47
CA TYR A 105 6.69 -12.58 1.71
C TYR A 105 6.14 -13.52 0.63
N LEU A 106 6.75 -14.70 0.48
CA LEU A 106 6.27 -15.74 -0.42
C LEU A 106 5.42 -16.76 0.35
N ASN A 107 4.55 -17.47 -0.37
CA ASN A 107 3.68 -18.51 0.20
C ASN A 107 2.74 -18.01 1.32
N THR A 108 2.23 -16.81 1.16
CA THR A 108 1.28 -16.19 2.09
C THR A 108 -0.06 -16.94 2.15
N ASP A 109 -0.87 -16.69 3.19
CA ASP A 109 -2.16 -17.36 3.37
C ASP A 109 -3.15 -17.07 2.22
N PHE A 110 -3.07 -15.89 1.60
CA PHE A 110 -3.95 -15.47 0.52
C PHE A 110 -3.57 -16.02 -0.87
N ASP A 111 -2.34 -16.50 -1.06
CA ASP A 111 -1.90 -17.15 -2.32
C ASP A 111 -0.82 -18.20 -2.08
N LYS A 112 -1.24 -19.39 -1.68
CA LYS A 112 -0.33 -20.50 -1.39
C LYS A 112 0.52 -20.83 -2.61
N GLY A 113 1.84 -20.82 -2.39
CA GLY A 113 2.83 -21.08 -3.44
C GLY A 113 2.95 -19.97 -4.47
N ASN A 114 2.42 -18.76 -4.25
CA ASN A 114 2.46 -17.64 -5.21
C ASN A 114 2.04 -18.07 -6.61
N LYS A 115 0.88 -18.68 -6.71
CA LYS A 115 0.35 -19.20 -7.98
C LYS A 115 -0.13 -18.07 -8.88
N PHE A 116 -0.64 -16.99 -8.28
CA PHE A 116 -1.31 -15.90 -8.99
C PHE A 116 -0.62 -14.55 -8.79
N SER A 117 0.27 -14.41 -7.79
CA SER A 117 0.80 -13.12 -7.35
C SER A 117 2.31 -13.09 -7.19
N VAL A 118 2.87 -11.89 -7.36
CA VAL A 118 4.25 -11.57 -7.02
C VAL A 118 4.25 -10.38 -6.06
N PRO A 119 4.88 -10.48 -4.86
CA PRO A 119 5.04 -9.35 -3.95
C PRO A 119 5.69 -8.15 -4.63
N TYR A 120 5.10 -6.97 -4.44
CA TYR A 120 5.52 -5.72 -5.08
C TYR A 120 6.14 -4.73 -4.10
N ALA A 121 5.37 -4.32 -3.12
CA ALA A 121 5.77 -3.42 -2.05
C ALA A 121 4.95 -3.71 -0.80
N TYR A 122 5.35 -3.16 0.35
CA TYR A 122 4.51 -3.21 1.54
C TYR A 122 4.51 -1.86 2.26
N THR A 123 3.42 -1.61 2.98
CA THR A 123 3.29 -0.51 3.92
C THR A 123 2.92 -1.04 5.29
N ILE A 124 3.22 -0.27 6.33
CA ILE A 124 2.87 -0.62 7.70
C ILE A 124 1.96 0.49 8.22
N THR A 125 0.83 0.10 8.79
CA THR A 125 -0.06 1.03 9.48
C THR A 125 0.52 1.34 10.85
N LEU A 126 0.80 2.62 11.12
CA LEU A 126 1.53 3.05 12.30
C LEU A 126 1.16 4.49 12.71
N LEU A 127 1.96 5.12 13.56
CA LEU A 127 1.72 6.46 14.09
C LEU A 127 2.72 7.45 13.51
N GLY A 128 2.22 8.47 12.78
CA GLY A 128 3.02 9.61 12.31
C GLY A 128 2.79 10.85 13.19
N TYR A 129 3.84 11.61 13.50
CA TYR A 129 3.74 12.70 14.45
C TYR A 129 4.73 13.86 14.20
N ASN A 130 4.34 15.04 14.66
CA ASN A 130 5.21 16.20 14.75
C ASN A 130 6.18 16.01 15.91
N ASP A 131 7.48 15.87 15.63
CA ASP A 131 8.51 15.54 16.61
C ASP A 131 8.69 16.65 17.68
N VAL A 132 8.61 17.90 17.29
CA VAL A 132 8.71 19.05 18.19
C VAL A 132 7.55 19.05 19.19
N LYS A 133 6.32 18.87 18.72
CA LYS A 133 5.12 18.87 19.57
C LYS A 133 5.09 17.70 20.55
N MET A 134 5.44 16.48 20.10
CA MET A 134 5.50 15.33 21.00
C MET A 134 6.58 15.51 22.06
N LYS A 135 7.74 16.04 21.69
CA LYS A 135 8.83 16.34 22.62
C LYS A 135 8.43 17.41 23.65
N GLU A 136 7.84 18.53 23.22
CA GLU A 136 7.34 19.61 24.10
C GLU A 136 6.37 19.10 25.17
N LEU A 137 5.51 18.14 24.80
CA LEU A 137 4.48 17.57 25.67
C LEU A 137 4.94 16.35 26.47
N GLY A 138 6.18 15.89 26.27
CA GLY A 138 6.70 14.68 26.90
C GLY A 138 5.93 13.42 26.53
N ILE A 139 5.43 13.34 25.29
CA ILE A 139 4.70 12.17 24.79
C ILE A 139 5.65 11.28 24.00
N ASN A 140 5.81 10.03 24.46
CA ASN A 140 6.52 9.00 23.72
C ASN A 140 5.54 8.28 22.78
N VAL A 141 5.86 8.24 21.48
CA VAL A 141 4.99 7.65 20.43
C VAL A 141 5.52 6.26 20.07
N ASP A 142 5.35 5.29 20.97
CA ASP A 142 5.81 3.90 20.80
C ASP A 142 4.74 2.85 21.09
N SER A 143 3.48 3.26 21.25
CA SER A 143 2.36 2.41 21.63
C SER A 143 1.06 2.94 21.03
N TRP A 144 0.14 2.05 20.72
CA TRP A 144 -1.24 2.39 20.36
C TRP A 144 -1.96 3.19 21.46
N ALA A 145 -1.48 3.15 22.72
CA ALA A 145 -1.99 4.00 23.78
C ALA A 145 -1.99 5.49 23.38
N THR A 146 -1.07 5.92 22.52
CA THR A 146 -0.96 7.32 22.06
C THR A 146 -2.23 7.82 21.36
N ILE A 147 -3.00 6.92 20.73
CA ILE A 147 -4.28 7.26 20.09
C ILE A 147 -5.51 6.71 20.83
N PHE A 148 -5.32 5.89 21.87
CA PHE A 148 -6.45 5.28 22.58
C PHE A 148 -6.56 5.65 24.07
N ASP A 149 -5.46 6.08 24.73
CA ASP A 149 -5.49 6.44 26.15
C ASP A 149 -5.98 7.88 26.34
N PRO A 150 -7.13 8.12 27.00
CA PRO A 150 -7.63 9.47 27.30
C PRO A 150 -6.64 10.35 28.09
N ALA A 151 -5.79 9.75 28.94
CA ALA A 151 -4.80 10.51 29.70
C ALA A 151 -3.73 11.15 28.78
N ILE A 152 -3.32 10.45 27.73
CA ILE A 152 -2.41 10.99 26.69
C ILE A 152 -3.18 11.94 25.78
N LEU A 153 -4.33 11.51 25.29
CA LEU A 153 -5.14 12.24 24.32
C LEU A 153 -5.64 13.60 24.84
N SER A 154 -5.85 13.74 26.16
CA SER A 154 -6.24 15.02 26.75
C SER A 154 -5.23 16.13 26.50
N LYS A 155 -3.94 15.81 26.38
CA LYS A 155 -2.84 16.76 26.11
C LYS A 155 -2.81 17.23 24.64
N ILE A 156 -3.41 16.47 23.74
CA ILE A 156 -3.38 16.69 22.28
C ILE A 156 -4.79 16.67 21.66
N LYS A 157 -5.81 17.01 22.47
CA LYS A 157 -7.22 17.01 22.02
C LYS A 157 -7.40 17.88 20.76
N GLY A 158 -8.06 17.32 19.75
CA GLY A 158 -8.31 17.99 18.47
C GLY A 158 -7.06 18.10 17.58
N LYS A 159 -5.96 17.39 17.93
CA LYS A 159 -4.72 17.36 17.15
C LYS A 159 -4.35 15.96 16.65
N VAL A 160 -5.29 15.03 16.74
CA VAL A 160 -5.11 13.62 16.36
C VAL A 160 -6.12 13.27 15.27
N THR A 161 -5.68 12.57 14.23
CA THR A 161 -6.57 11.94 13.24
C THR A 161 -6.31 10.45 13.20
N VAL A 162 -7.35 9.70 12.88
CA VAL A 162 -7.28 8.25 12.70
C VAL A 162 -7.87 7.87 11.35
N LEU A 163 -7.37 6.77 10.76
CA LEU A 163 -7.86 6.29 9.47
C LEU A 163 -9.38 6.01 9.52
N ASP A 164 -10.08 6.43 8.48
CA ASP A 164 -11.46 6.09 8.25
C ASP A 164 -11.58 4.69 7.62
N SER A 165 -11.11 3.70 8.36
CA SER A 165 -11.07 2.30 7.92
C SER A 165 -11.38 1.37 9.08
N ALA A 166 -12.45 0.58 8.92
CA ALA A 166 -12.83 -0.42 9.90
C ALA A 166 -11.70 -1.44 10.15
N ASN A 167 -11.03 -1.88 9.08
CA ASN A 167 -9.97 -2.86 9.17
C ASN A 167 -8.78 -2.32 9.97
N GLU A 168 -8.32 -1.13 9.64
CA GLU A 168 -7.11 -0.55 10.20
C GLU A 168 -7.32 -0.09 11.65
N LEU A 169 -8.38 0.66 11.93
CA LEU A 169 -8.59 1.21 13.27
C LEU A 169 -9.03 0.14 14.28
N MET A 170 -9.91 -0.79 13.89
CA MET A 170 -10.26 -1.92 14.76
C MET A 170 -9.05 -2.85 14.94
N GLY A 171 -8.25 -3.08 13.90
CA GLY A 171 -7.00 -3.83 14.01
C GLY A 171 -6.03 -3.21 15.01
N ALA A 172 -5.83 -1.90 14.98
CA ALA A 172 -5.00 -1.17 15.94
C ALA A 172 -5.58 -1.28 17.38
N ALA A 173 -6.89 -1.17 17.54
CA ALA A 173 -7.54 -1.32 18.85
C ALA A 173 -7.43 -2.75 19.41
N LEU A 174 -7.55 -3.76 18.55
CA LEU A 174 -7.32 -5.16 18.94
C LEU A 174 -5.87 -5.38 19.36
N LYS A 175 -4.90 -4.86 18.62
CA LYS A 175 -3.47 -4.93 18.99
C LYS A 175 -3.21 -4.24 20.34
N TYR A 176 -3.81 -3.06 20.57
CA TYR A 176 -3.73 -2.36 21.85
C TYR A 176 -4.25 -3.19 23.03
N LEU A 177 -5.29 -3.97 22.81
CA LEU A 177 -5.87 -4.90 23.78
C LEU A 177 -5.09 -6.22 23.94
N GLY A 178 -4.04 -6.44 23.13
CA GLY A 178 -3.23 -7.67 23.15
C GLY A 178 -3.80 -8.81 22.29
N TYR A 179 -4.78 -8.52 21.44
CA TYR A 179 -5.35 -9.49 20.50
C TYR A 179 -4.66 -9.44 19.13
N SER A 180 -4.91 -10.44 18.29
CA SER A 180 -4.54 -10.39 16.87
C SER A 180 -5.36 -9.32 16.14
N ALA A 181 -4.75 -8.62 15.17
CA ALA A 181 -5.49 -7.74 14.27
C ALA A 181 -6.52 -8.52 13.42
N ASN A 182 -6.32 -9.84 13.26
CA ASN A 182 -7.21 -10.76 12.57
C ASN A 182 -8.20 -11.48 13.50
N ASP A 183 -8.31 -11.05 14.75
CA ASP A 183 -9.27 -11.65 15.67
C ASP A 183 -10.70 -11.47 15.19
N THR A 184 -11.51 -12.53 15.24
CA THR A 184 -12.91 -12.53 14.79
C THR A 184 -13.91 -12.84 15.91
N ASP A 185 -13.48 -12.83 17.18
CA ASP A 185 -14.38 -12.94 18.31
C ASP A 185 -15.17 -11.64 18.47
N GLU A 186 -16.50 -11.76 18.46
CA GLU A 186 -17.40 -10.60 18.55
C GLU A 186 -17.27 -9.87 19.90
N LYS A 187 -16.87 -10.57 20.98
CA LYS A 187 -16.61 -9.95 22.27
C LYS A 187 -15.38 -9.06 22.22
N HIS A 188 -14.32 -9.50 21.54
CA HIS A 188 -13.11 -8.72 21.37
C HIS A 188 -13.36 -7.50 20.46
N TRP A 189 -14.19 -7.65 19.43
CA TRP A 189 -14.63 -6.51 18.62
C TRP A 189 -15.44 -5.50 19.41
N GLN A 190 -16.27 -5.96 20.37
CA GLN A 190 -16.99 -5.04 21.24
C GLN A 190 -16.03 -4.29 22.18
N GLN A 191 -15.03 -4.97 22.74
CA GLN A 191 -13.97 -4.32 23.53
C GLN A 191 -13.18 -3.31 22.71
N ALA A 192 -12.82 -3.64 21.46
CA ALA A 192 -12.16 -2.71 20.54
C ALA A 192 -13.05 -1.48 20.27
N LYS A 193 -14.35 -1.67 20.04
CA LYS A 193 -15.33 -0.57 19.93
C LYS A 193 -15.31 0.31 21.17
N ASP A 194 -15.34 -0.26 22.37
CA ASP A 194 -15.38 0.49 23.63
C ASP A 194 -14.12 1.35 23.81
N VAL A 195 -12.93 0.83 23.41
CA VAL A 195 -11.67 1.58 23.39
C VAL A 195 -11.76 2.76 22.42
N ILE A 196 -12.20 2.51 21.19
CA ILE A 196 -12.38 3.52 20.15
C ILE A 196 -13.34 4.63 20.62
N MET A 197 -14.48 4.24 21.18
CA MET A 197 -15.53 5.17 21.66
C MET A 197 -15.04 6.07 22.80
N LYS A 198 -14.19 5.57 23.69
CA LYS A 198 -13.57 6.37 24.76
C LYS A 198 -12.56 7.38 24.22
N ALA A 199 -11.83 7.03 23.15
CA ALA A 199 -10.83 7.87 22.54
C ALA A 199 -11.40 8.91 21.56
N LYS A 200 -12.49 8.56 20.85
CA LYS A 200 -13.12 9.37 19.80
C LYS A 200 -13.33 10.86 20.16
N PRO A 201 -13.80 11.25 21.36
CA PRO A 201 -14.03 12.66 21.71
C PRO A 201 -12.78 13.53 21.72
N TYR A 202 -11.59 12.94 21.66
CA TYR A 202 -10.30 13.64 21.65
C TYR A 202 -9.74 13.83 20.24
N TRP A 203 -10.18 13.01 19.27
CA TRP A 203 -9.70 13.10 17.90
C TRP A 203 -10.30 14.30 17.18
N ALA A 204 -9.55 14.83 16.19
CA ALA A 204 -10.04 15.87 15.31
C ALA A 204 -11.02 15.29 14.30
N ALA A 205 -10.69 14.14 13.70
CA ALA A 205 -11.52 13.50 12.68
C ALA A 205 -11.09 12.04 12.40
N PHE A 206 -12.01 11.28 11.82
CA PHE A 206 -11.67 10.16 10.95
C PHE A 206 -11.19 10.71 9.61
N ASN A 207 -10.04 10.29 9.12
CA ASN A 207 -9.43 10.88 7.93
C ASN A 207 -8.63 9.83 7.16
N GLY A 208 -9.05 9.50 5.95
CA GLY A 208 -8.39 8.49 5.12
C GLY A 208 -7.31 9.04 4.19
N THR A 209 -7.23 10.36 3.96
CA THR A 209 -6.35 10.93 2.92
C THR A 209 -5.70 12.25 3.30
N SER A 210 -6.47 13.23 3.77
CA SER A 210 -5.95 14.58 3.99
C SER A 210 -5.05 14.73 5.22
N TYR A 211 -4.93 13.71 6.07
CA TYR A 211 -4.03 13.73 7.22
C TYR A 211 -2.55 13.96 6.84
N ILE A 212 -2.13 13.53 5.64
CA ILE A 212 -0.79 13.79 5.10
C ILE A 212 -0.55 15.30 5.08
N LYS A 213 -1.43 16.04 4.42
CA LYS A 213 -1.36 17.50 4.32
C LYS A 213 -1.48 18.18 5.68
N GLU A 214 -2.39 17.70 6.53
CA GLU A 214 -2.62 18.28 7.86
C GLU A 214 -1.39 18.14 8.78
N LEU A 215 -0.67 17.01 8.70
CA LEU A 215 0.63 16.82 9.36
C LEU A 215 1.70 17.74 8.76
N THR A 216 1.80 17.78 7.42
CA THR A 216 2.78 18.61 6.69
C THR A 216 2.70 20.07 7.08
N VAL A 217 1.48 20.61 7.29
CA VAL A 217 1.29 22.00 7.67
C VAL A 217 1.28 22.23 9.20
N GLY A 218 1.24 21.15 10.00
CA GLY A 218 1.24 21.21 11.47
C GLY A 218 -0.13 21.50 12.09
N ASN A 219 -1.22 21.35 11.35
CA ASN A 219 -2.60 21.50 11.87
C ASN A 219 -2.97 20.38 12.83
N ILE A 220 -2.55 19.14 12.53
CA ILE A 220 -2.56 18.00 13.45
C ILE A 220 -1.14 17.67 13.88
N TRP A 221 -1.01 16.97 15.02
CA TRP A 221 0.28 16.63 15.60
C TRP A 221 0.54 15.13 15.64
N LEU A 222 -0.49 14.33 15.50
CA LEU A 222 -0.44 12.87 15.49
C LEU A 222 -1.48 12.33 14.51
N ALA A 223 -1.10 11.31 13.76
CA ALA A 223 -2.00 10.58 12.87
C ALA A 223 -1.76 9.07 12.94
N HIS A 224 -2.85 8.31 12.88
CA HIS A 224 -2.86 6.90 12.52
C HIS A 224 -2.94 6.81 11.00
N GLY A 225 -1.95 6.18 10.36
CA GLY A 225 -1.85 6.15 8.90
C GLY A 225 -0.76 5.20 8.40
N TYR A 226 -0.40 5.34 7.13
CA TYR A 226 0.54 4.45 6.46
C TYR A 226 1.97 5.00 6.45
N SER A 227 2.96 4.11 6.56
CA SER A 227 4.38 4.48 6.65
C SER A 227 4.89 5.33 5.48
N ASN A 228 4.47 5.01 4.25
CA ASN A 228 4.83 5.77 3.05
C ASN A 228 4.23 7.18 3.04
N ASP A 229 3.03 7.36 3.59
CA ASP A 229 2.38 8.67 3.66
C ASP A 229 3.10 9.60 4.64
N PHE A 230 3.61 9.07 5.74
CA PHE A 230 4.41 9.85 6.68
C PHE A 230 5.80 10.18 6.14
N PHE A 231 6.37 9.29 5.33
CA PHE A 231 7.58 9.60 4.57
C PHE A 231 7.34 10.79 3.64
N GLN A 232 6.24 10.78 2.87
CA GLN A 232 5.87 11.90 2.00
C GLN A 232 5.59 13.18 2.78
N ALA A 233 4.85 13.08 3.90
CA ALA A 233 4.55 14.23 4.75
C ALA A 233 5.83 14.91 5.31
N ASP A 234 6.86 14.12 5.68
CA ASP A 234 8.15 14.68 6.11
C ASP A 234 8.88 15.39 4.96
N LEU A 235 8.93 14.77 3.78
CA LEU A 235 9.52 15.40 2.60
C LEU A 235 8.86 16.74 2.27
N ASP A 236 7.53 16.77 2.23
CA ASP A 236 6.76 17.98 1.93
C ASP A 236 6.96 19.05 3.02
N ALA A 237 7.02 18.66 4.30
CA ALA A 237 7.28 19.57 5.41
C ALA A 237 8.67 20.21 5.28
N GLN A 238 9.70 19.43 4.97
CA GLN A 238 11.05 19.94 4.77
C GLN A 238 11.14 20.87 3.55
N GLN A 239 10.52 20.50 2.43
CA GLN A 239 10.46 21.35 1.24
C GLN A 239 9.73 22.67 1.52
N ALA A 240 8.70 22.64 2.35
CA ALA A 240 7.98 23.85 2.81
C ALA A 240 8.71 24.64 3.90
N GLY A 241 9.94 24.26 4.30
CA GLY A 241 10.75 24.96 5.30
C GLY A 241 10.18 24.90 6.71
N ARG A 242 9.40 23.86 7.06
CA ARG A 242 8.83 23.69 8.41
C ARG A 242 9.95 23.47 9.42
N LYS A 243 9.72 23.94 10.67
CA LYS A 243 10.70 23.84 11.77
C LYS A 243 10.52 22.57 12.61
N PHE A 244 9.89 21.55 12.06
CA PHE A 244 9.68 20.23 12.66
C PHE A 244 9.82 19.16 11.59
N HIS A 245 10.01 17.93 12.02
CA HIS A 245 9.93 16.75 11.18
C HIS A 245 8.63 15.98 11.45
N VAL A 246 8.09 15.36 10.40
CA VAL A 246 7.10 14.30 10.56
C VAL A 246 7.86 13.00 10.79
N ARG A 247 7.92 12.57 12.05
CA ARG A 247 8.46 11.27 12.42
C ARG A 247 7.35 10.25 12.50
N TYR A 248 7.70 8.99 12.40
CA TYR A 248 6.74 7.92 12.55
C TYR A 248 7.34 6.76 13.32
N ALA A 249 6.49 6.06 14.06
CA ALA A 249 6.88 5.01 14.99
C ALA A 249 5.95 3.82 14.89
N LEU A 250 6.55 2.64 14.93
CA LEU A 250 5.83 1.39 15.00
C LEU A 250 5.48 1.09 16.46
N PRO A 251 4.18 0.93 16.79
CA PRO A 251 3.77 0.57 18.14
C PRO A 251 4.32 -0.78 18.59
N LYS A 252 4.77 -0.86 19.83
CA LYS A 252 5.37 -2.06 20.44
C LYS A 252 4.44 -3.28 20.47
N GLU A 253 3.15 -3.07 20.43
CA GLU A 253 2.11 -4.12 20.37
C GLU A 253 2.05 -4.81 19.00
N GLY A 254 2.74 -4.23 17.98
CA GLY A 254 2.68 -4.65 16.59
C GLY A 254 1.61 -3.89 15.81
N ALA A 255 1.50 -4.18 14.54
CA ALA A 255 0.68 -3.43 13.59
C ALA A 255 0.23 -4.28 12.39
N VAL A 256 -0.59 -3.69 11.54
CA VAL A 256 -0.95 -4.27 10.24
C VAL A 256 0.16 -3.98 9.24
N LEU A 257 0.55 -5.01 8.47
CA LEU A 257 1.40 -4.91 7.28
C LEU A 257 0.54 -5.21 6.06
N ALA A 258 0.44 -4.25 5.17
CA ALA A 258 -0.25 -4.39 3.89
C ALA A 258 0.77 -4.74 2.81
N LEU A 259 0.72 -5.96 2.29
CA LEU A 259 1.58 -6.43 1.20
C LEU A 259 0.82 -6.30 -0.11
N ASP A 260 1.28 -5.41 -0.99
CA ASP A 260 0.74 -5.23 -2.32
C ASP A 260 1.40 -6.20 -3.31
N ASN A 261 0.61 -6.69 -4.25
CA ASN A 261 1.02 -7.78 -5.11
C ASN A 261 0.69 -7.48 -6.57
N MET A 262 1.59 -7.76 -7.48
CA MET A 262 1.33 -7.75 -8.90
C MET A 262 0.58 -9.01 -9.30
N VAL A 263 -0.55 -8.85 -9.99
CA VAL A 263 -1.38 -9.97 -10.50
C VAL A 263 -1.81 -9.72 -11.94
N ILE A 264 -2.05 -10.78 -12.68
CA ILE A 264 -2.52 -10.72 -14.08
C ILE A 264 -4.00 -11.09 -14.11
N PRO A 265 -4.90 -10.18 -14.53
CA PRO A 265 -6.30 -10.53 -14.79
C PRO A 265 -6.42 -11.65 -15.82
N LYS A 266 -7.42 -12.51 -15.68
CA LYS A 266 -7.69 -13.58 -16.64
C LYS A 266 -8.00 -13.04 -18.03
N SER A 267 -8.62 -11.85 -18.09
CA SER A 267 -8.97 -11.11 -19.30
C SER A 267 -7.86 -10.21 -19.84
N ALA A 268 -6.64 -10.26 -19.26
CA ALA A 268 -5.53 -9.40 -19.67
C ALA A 268 -5.25 -9.51 -21.18
N PRO A 269 -5.29 -8.40 -21.94
CA PRO A 269 -4.96 -8.41 -23.37
C PRO A 269 -3.50 -8.79 -23.65
N ARG A 270 -2.57 -8.32 -22.80
CA ARG A 270 -1.13 -8.50 -22.98
C ARG A 270 -0.48 -9.13 -21.72
N PRO A 271 -0.81 -10.39 -21.37
CA PRO A 271 -0.21 -11.07 -20.23
C PRO A 271 1.31 -11.27 -20.38
N ASP A 272 1.83 -11.25 -21.60
CA ASP A 272 3.26 -11.28 -21.91
C ASP A 272 3.97 -10.01 -21.42
N LEU A 273 3.39 -8.82 -21.63
CA LEU A 273 3.92 -7.56 -21.12
C LEU A 273 3.82 -7.50 -19.59
N ALA A 274 2.75 -8.03 -19.01
CA ALA A 274 2.61 -8.13 -17.57
C ALA A 274 3.71 -8.99 -16.93
N LEU A 275 4.01 -10.17 -17.48
CA LEU A 275 5.13 -11.00 -17.00
C LEU A 275 6.50 -10.31 -17.17
N LYS A 276 6.71 -9.60 -18.28
CA LYS A 276 7.92 -8.80 -18.49
C LYS A 276 8.03 -7.70 -17.43
N PHE A 277 6.92 -6.99 -17.13
CA PHE A 277 6.90 -5.95 -16.10
C PHE A 277 7.17 -6.52 -14.71
N MET A 278 6.52 -7.63 -14.33
CA MET A 278 6.81 -8.30 -13.06
C MET A 278 8.29 -8.62 -12.91
N ASN A 279 8.88 -9.24 -13.93
CA ASN A 279 10.30 -9.61 -13.89
C ASN A 279 11.22 -8.38 -13.88
N PHE A 280 10.85 -7.31 -14.58
CA PHE A 280 11.54 -6.03 -14.58
C PHE A 280 11.48 -5.36 -13.20
N MET A 281 10.32 -5.34 -12.54
CA MET A 281 10.16 -4.75 -11.21
C MET A 281 10.85 -5.57 -10.11
N MET A 282 11.04 -6.87 -10.30
CA MET A 282 11.81 -7.70 -9.39
C MET A 282 13.34 -7.59 -9.59
N ASP A 283 13.83 -6.82 -10.55
CA ASP A 283 15.23 -6.39 -10.56
C ASP A 283 15.49 -5.47 -9.37
N GLY A 284 16.60 -5.68 -8.66
CA GLY A 284 16.87 -4.97 -7.41
C GLY A 284 16.93 -3.45 -7.56
N LYS A 285 17.47 -2.93 -8.67
CA LYS A 285 17.54 -1.49 -8.94
C LYS A 285 16.13 -0.90 -9.16
N ASN A 286 15.33 -1.56 -9.99
CA ASN A 286 13.98 -1.09 -10.30
C ASN A 286 13.07 -1.15 -9.06
N ALA A 287 13.18 -2.22 -8.26
CA ALA A 287 12.49 -2.35 -7.00
C ALA A 287 12.90 -1.24 -6.00
N ALA A 288 14.19 -0.94 -5.88
CA ALA A 288 14.69 0.10 -4.99
C ALA A 288 14.20 1.50 -5.37
N GLU A 289 14.03 1.78 -6.65
CA GLU A 289 13.53 3.09 -7.10
C GLU A 289 12.12 3.39 -6.59
N LEU A 290 11.23 2.41 -6.56
CA LEU A 290 9.92 2.57 -5.94
C LEU A 290 10.05 2.99 -4.47
N THR A 291 10.82 2.24 -3.68
CA THR A 291 11.06 2.57 -2.26
C THR A 291 11.70 3.96 -2.10
N ASN A 292 12.69 4.30 -2.92
CA ASN A 292 13.35 5.61 -2.85
C ASN A 292 12.42 6.77 -3.23
N ALA A 293 11.40 6.51 -4.06
CA ALA A 293 10.43 7.52 -4.47
C ALA A 293 9.32 7.73 -3.44
N ILE A 294 8.79 6.66 -2.85
CA ILE A 294 7.57 6.73 -2.03
C ILE A 294 7.75 6.29 -0.57
N GLY A 295 8.94 5.83 -0.16
CA GLY A 295 9.19 5.36 1.21
C GLY A 295 8.46 4.07 1.59
N SER A 296 8.02 3.25 0.62
CA SER A 296 7.43 1.95 0.89
C SER A 296 8.47 0.94 1.37
N GLY A 297 8.04 -0.06 2.12
CA GLY A 297 8.85 -1.25 2.34
C GLY A 297 9.01 -2.04 1.05
N ASN A 298 10.06 -2.86 0.98
CA ASN A 298 10.41 -3.61 -0.22
C ASN A 298 10.60 -5.10 0.09
N PRO A 299 9.85 -5.98 -0.59
CA PRO A 299 10.02 -7.43 -0.41
C PRO A 299 11.27 -7.99 -1.11
N ASN A 300 11.98 -7.18 -1.91
CA ASN A 300 13.12 -7.59 -2.72
C ASN A 300 14.44 -7.43 -1.96
N LEU A 301 15.17 -8.52 -1.73
CA LEU A 301 16.45 -8.50 -1.01
C LEU A 301 17.57 -7.77 -1.77
N GLU A 302 17.57 -7.84 -3.10
CA GLU A 302 18.58 -7.15 -3.92
C GLU A 302 18.35 -5.63 -3.92
N ALA A 303 17.11 -5.17 -3.74
CA ALA A 303 16.79 -3.75 -3.64
C ALA A 303 17.51 -3.08 -2.46
N MET A 304 17.70 -3.79 -1.34
CA MET A 304 18.37 -3.26 -0.15
C MET A 304 19.79 -2.73 -0.43
N LYS A 305 20.43 -3.20 -1.51
CA LYS A 305 21.77 -2.73 -1.89
C LYS A 305 21.81 -1.33 -2.48
N THR A 306 20.65 -0.83 -2.96
CA THR A 306 20.53 0.46 -3.68
C THR A 306 19.46 1.38 -3.11
N ILE A 307 18.71 0.95 -2.11
CA ILE A 307 17.83 1.83 -1.32
C ILE A 307 18.70 2.83 -0.56
N LYS A 308 18.26 4.09 -0.56
CA LYS A 308 18.96 5.18 0.14
C LYS A 308 19.18 4.82 1.61
N PRO A 309 20.40 5.04 2.16
CA PRO A 309 20.74 4.59 3.51
C PRO A 309 19.81 5.12 4.62
N GLU A 310 19.30 6.34 4.48
CA GLU A 310 18.35 6.96 5.41
C GLU A 310 16.99 6.25 5.42
N ILE A 311 16.57 5.68 4.30
CA ILE A 311 15.34 4.88 4.19
C ILE A 311 15.61 3.45 4.68
N ALA A 312 16.70 2.83 4.22
CA ALA A 312 17.05 1.46 4.57
C ALA A 312 17.27 1.24 6.08
N LYS A 313 17.72 2.28 6.79
CA LYS A 313 17.92 2.27 8.26
C LYS A 313 16.65 2.60 9.05
N ASN A 314 15.59 2.99 8.39
CA ASN A 314 14.35 3.34 9.08
C ASN A 314 13.61 2.07 9.52
N THR A 315 13.61 1.79 10.83
CA THR A 315 12.99 0.60 11.41
C THR A 315 11.46 0.57 11.33
N ALA A 316 10.83 1.70 11.05
CA ALA A 316 9.38 1.77 10.78
C ALA A 316 9.03 1.38 9.34
N ILE A 317 10.03 1.37 8.42
CA ILE A 317 9.88 0.85 7.05
C ILE A 317 10.46 -0.56 6.96
N PHE A 318 11.66 -0.75 7.51
CA PHE A 318 12.41 -2.02 7.49
C PHE A 318 12.61 -2.52 8.93
N PRO A 319 11.57 -3.10 9.56
CA PRO A 319 11.66 -3.60 10.93
C PRO A 319 12.61 -4.79 11.02
N ASP A 320 13.23 -4.95 12.17
CA ASP A 320 14.01 -6.13 12.46
C ASP A 320 13.13 -7.40 12.56
N LYS A 321 13.76 -8.58 12.61
CA LYS A 321 13.06 -9.85 12.63
C LYS A 321 12.08 -9.97 13.80
N ALA A 322 12.43 -9.47 14.98
CA ALA A 322 11.59 -9.56 16.19
C ALA A 322 10.35 -8.67 16.06
N THR A 323 10.53 -7.49 15.50
CA THR A 323 9.44 -6.54 15.22
C THR A 323 8.55 -7.04 14.08
N LEU A 324 9.14 -7.55 12.99
CA LEU A 324 8.42 -8.13 11.86
C LEU A 324 7.50 -9.29 12.30
N ALA A 325 7.92 -10.08 13.28
CA ALA A 325 7.11 -11.17 13.84
C ALA A 325 5.83 -10.70 14.58
N LYS A 326 5.73 -9.42 14.93
CA LYS A 326 4.54 -8.82 15.55
C LYS A 326 3.59 -8.18 14.53
N LEU A 327 4.02 -8.07 13.28
CA LEU A 327 3.20 -7.52 12.21
C LEU A 327 2.29 -8.61 11.65
N GLU A 328 1.09 -8.22 11.28
CA GLU A 328 0.09 -9.12 10.74
C GLU A 328 -0.44 -8.63 9.42
N MET A 329 -0.46 -9.49 8.41
CA MET A 329 -1.22 -9.24 7.19
C MET A 329 -2.69 -9.54 7.46
N LEU A 330 -3.57 -8.63 7.04
CA LEU A 330 -5.01 -8.85 7.19
C LEU A 330 -5.47 -10.01 6.32
N LYS A 331 -6.38 -10.82 6.88
CA LYS A 331 -7.03 -11.95 6.22
C LYS A 331 -8.43 -11.56 5.80
N ASP A 332 -8.92 -12.17 4.74
CA ASP A 332 -10.35 -12.09 4.43
C ASP A 332 -11.18 -12.77 5.53
N ILE A 333 -12.36 -12.25 5.78
CA ILE A 333 -13.34 -12.80 6.73
C ILE A 333 -14.63 -13.15 6.00
N ASP A 334 -15.32 -14.18 6.51
CA ASP A 334 -16.59 -14.58 5.92
C ASP A 334 -17.64 -13.46 5.90
N SER A 335 -18.63 -13.57 5.03
CA SER A 335 -19.64 -12.53 4.81
C SER A 335 -20.50 -12.23 6.04
N LYS A 336 -20.68 -13.20 6.95
CA LYS A 336 -21.42 -12.98 8.21
C LYS A 336 -20.60 -12.10 9.16
N LYS A 337 -19.33 -12.44 9.36
CA LYS A 337 -18.38 -11.67 10.19
C LYS A 337 -18.19 -10.27 9.63
N ARG A 338 -18.07 -10.14 8.30
CA ARG A 338 -17.95 -8.83 7.64
C ARG A 338 -19.16 -7.94 7.91
N ARG A 339 -20.40 -8.47 7.85
CA ARG A 339 -21.61 -7.70 8.20
C ARG A 339 -21.61 -7.23 9.65
N ILE A 340 -21.17 -8.09 10.59
CA ILE A 340 -21.10 -7.73 12.01
C ILE A 340 -20.09 -6.62 12.22
N ARG A 341 -18.88 -6.75 11.68
CA ARG A 341 -17.84 -5.73 11.76
C ARG A 341 -18.30 -4.40 11.16
N ASN A 342 -18.91 -4.42 9.98
CA ASN A 342 -19.42 -3.21 9.33
C ASN A 342 -20.54 -2.54 10.15
N ARG A 343 -21.40 -3.30 10.82
CA ARG A 343 -22.38 -2.74 11.76
C ARG A 343 -21.70 -2.04 12.93
N ILE A 344 -20.73 -2.69 13.58
CA ILE A 344 -19.94 -2.10 14.65
C ILE A 344 -19.27 -0.80 14.19
N TRP A 345 -18.69 -0.82 13.00
CA TRP A 345 -18.07 0.36 12.39
C TRP A 345 -19.07 1.50 12.15
N THR A 346 -20.25 1.19 11.62
CA THR A 346 -21.32 2.17 11.45
C THR A 346 -21.72 2.81 12.78
N GLU A 347 -21.85 2.01 13.85
CA GLU A 347 -22.15 2.50 15.19
C GLU A 347 -21.04 3.43 15.73
N ILE A 348 -19.75 3.07 15.51
CA ILE A 348 -18.61 3.91 15.86
C ILE A 348 -18.67 5.25 15.12
N ARG A 349 -19.01 5.23 13.83
CA ARG A 349 -19.07 6.45 13.00
C ARG A 349 -20.25 7.36 13.38
N ALA A 350 -21.39 6.80 13.67
CA ALA A 350 -22.65 7.54 13.93
C ALA A 350 -22.70 8.22 15.32
N SER A 351 -21.93 7.76 16.28
CA SER A 351 -21.82 8.34 17.62
C SER A 351 -20.83 9.49 17.62
#